data_2188475d2ffce6cd6d1011a7195122ad
#
_entry.id   2188475d2ffce6cd6d1011a7195122ad
#
_cell.length_a   1.000
_cell.length_b   1.000
_cell.length_c   1.000
_cell.angle_alpha   90.00
_cell.angle_beta   90.00
_cell.angle_gamma   90.00
#
_symmetry.space_group_name_H-M   'P 1'
#
loop_
_entity.id
_entity.type
_entity.pdbx_description
1 polymer ?
#
loop_
_entity_poly.entity_id
_entity_poly.type
_entity_poly.pdbx_seq_one_letter_code
_entity_poly.pdbx_strand_id
1 'polypeptide(L)'
;LEHFARKIEGFSQTAWNLFVQHETTPIVQISDALVTFKHCHLSGNFFTTQENIIQNCMYFMYVFYLHYPGRVFFECVIPSFLGDDHILSVCDDVPEFNAKQICEDMKRLGQKYTDDKKEIPTYEYRSFEESTYLGCSFRKIEGAYVGLLREKTLLNHLDYAGSSETLDVIVDTFLNYMSLYPEDKFNSYLGIIR
;
A
#
# COMPACT_ATOMS: atom_id res chain seq x y z
N LEU A 1 -16.38 -13.07 -1.33
CA LEU A 1 -15.92 -13.15 -2.73
C LEU A 1 -16.78 -14.11 -3.57
N GLU A 2 -17.05 -15.33 -3.11
CA GLU A 2 -17.88 -16.31 -3.85
C GLU A 2 -19.24 -15.74 -4.26
N HIS A 3 -19.92 -14.98 -3.38
CA HIS A 3 -21.19 -14.33 -3.68
C HIS A 3 -21.12 -13.40 -4.93
N PHE A 4 -20.01 -12.70 -5.08
CA PHE A 4 -19.79 -11.83 -6.25
C PHE A 4 -19.43 -12.65 -7.49
N ALA A 5 -18.56 -13.66 -7.32
CA ALA A 5 -18.15 -14.54 -8.42
C ALA A 5 -19.34 -15.25 -9.06
N ARG A 6 -20.32 -15.72 -8.28
CA ARG A 6 -21.55 -16.35 -8.76
C ARG A 6 -22.41 -15.45 -9.66
N LYS A 7 -22.20 -14.13 -9.67
CA LYS A 7 -22.91 -13.18 -10.54
C LYS A 7 -22.25 -13.00 -11.90
N ILE A 8 -21.06 -13.59 -12.10
CA ILE A 8 -20.33 -13.53 -13.36
C ILE A 8 -20.89 -14.60 -14.31
N GLU A 9 -21.17 -14.19 -15.54
CA GLU A 9 -21.58 -15.11 -16.59
C GLU A 9 -20.49 -16.19 -16.83
N GLY A 10 -20.90 -17.46 -16.90
CA GLY A 10 -19.97 -18.58 -17.02
C GLY A 10 -19.30 -19.03 -15.72
N PHE A 11 -19.79 -18.59 -14.54
CA PHE A 11 -19.27 -19.05 -13.25
C PHE A 11 -19.29 -20.58 -13.14
N SER A 12 -18.15 -21.16 -12.77
CA SER A 12 -18.01 -22.60 -12.49
C SER A 12 -17.62 -22.82 -11.03
N GLN A 13 -18.47 -23.53 -10.29
CA GLN A 13 -18.18 -23.89 -8.89
C GLN A 13 -16.90 -24.72 -8.76
N THR A 14 -16.61 -25.61 -9.71
CA THR A 14 -15.38 -26.41 -9.71
C THR A 14 -14.15 -25.52 -9.88
N ALA A 15 -14.18 -24.60 -10.86
CA ALA A 15 -13.08 -23.65 -11.04
C ALA A 15 -12.89 -22.76 -9.82
N TRP A 16 -13.97 -22.30 -9.19
CA TRP A 16 -13.92 -21.53 -7.96
C TRP A 16 -13.27 -22.33 -6.80
N ASN A 17 -13.67 -23.57 -6.61
CA ASN A 17 -13.10 -24.42 -5.55
C ASN A 17 -11.59 -24.68 -5.76
N LEU A 18 -11.18 -24.90 -7.01
CA LEU A 18 -9.75 -25.04 -7.36
C LEU A 18 -8.99 -23.74 -7.11
N PHE A 19 -9.58 -22.60 -7.47
CA PHE A 19 -9.01 -21.29 -7.20
C PHE A 19 -8.81 -21.08 -5.69
N VAL A 20 -9.85 -21.29 -4.88
CA VAL A 20 -9.77 -21.16 -3.41
C VAL A 20 -8.73 -22.11 -2.82
N GLN A 21 -8.68 -23.36 -3.29
CA GLN A 21 -7.69 -24.33 -2.85
C GLN A 21 -6.27 -23.86 -3.17
N HIS A 22 -6.03 -23.34 -4.36
CA HIS A 22 -4.74 -22.80 -4.78
C HIS A 22 -4.31 -21.62 -3.91
N GLU A 23 -5.24 -20.69 -3.61
CA GLU A 23 -4.97 -19.51 -2.81
C GLU A 23 -4.71 -19.84 -1.33
N THR A 24 -5.41 -20.83 -0.78
CA THR A 24 -5.32 -21.18 0.66
C THR A 24 -4.31 -22.30 0.97
N THR A 25 -3.93 -23.08 -0.04
CA THR A 25 -3.04 -24.23 0.14
C THR A 25 -2.06 -24.33 -1.05
N PRO A 26 -1.24 -23.30 -1.25
CA PRO A 26 -0.33 -23.24 -2.38
C PRO A 26 0.76 -24.32 -2.30
N ILE A 27 1.15 -24.82 -3.48
CA ILE A 27 2.30 -25.71 -3.65
C ILE A 27 3.45 -24.87 -4.24
N VAL A 28 4.58 -24.85 -3.56
CA VAL A 28 5.74 -24.05 -3.96
C VAL A 28 6.90 -24.98 -4.22
N GLN A 29 7.60 -24.76 -5.33
CA GLN A 29 8.87 -25.40 -5.58
C GLN A 29 9.98 -24.64 -4.86
N ILE A 30 10.68 -25.32 -3.95
CA ILE A 30 11.86 -24.82 -3.26
C ILE A 30 13.01 -25.74 -3.64
N SER A 31 13.93 -25.24 -4.46
CA SER A 31 15.00 -26.07 -5.04
C SER A 31 14.43 -27.26 -5.82
N ASP A 32 14.63 -28.49 -5.37
CA ASP A 32 14.16 -29.75 -5.95
C ASP A 32 12.95 -30.37 -5.24
N ALA A 33 12.43 -29.70 -4.20
CA ALA A 33 11.30 -30.14 -3.41
C ALA A 33 10.03 -29.35 -3.71
N LEU A 34 8.87 -30.05 -3.73
CA LEU A 34 7.56 -29.43 -3.72
C LEU A 34 7.04 -29.37 -2.29
N VAL A 35 6.76 -28.18 -1.81
CA VAL A 35 6.28 -27.92 -0.46
C VAL A 35 4.87 -27.36 -0.50
N THR A 36 3.96 -27.98 0.24
CA THR A 36 2.57 -27.48 0.40
C THR A 36 2.49 -26.66 1.68
N PHE A 37 2.08 -25.41 1.53
CA PHE A 37 1.78 -24.53 2.65
C PHE A 37 0.28 -24.54 2.94
N LYS A 38 -0.11 -24.77 4.20
CA LYS A 38 -1.52 -24.70 4.61
C LYS A 38 -1.81 -23.34 5.24
N HIS A 39 -2.94 -22.77 4.86
CA HIS A 39 -3.39 -21.47 5.38
C HIS A 39 -2.36 -20.35 5.20
N CYS A 40 -1.67 -20.37 4.07
CA CYS A 40 -0.68 -19.38 3.71
C CYS A 40 -1.05 -18.71 2.39
N HIS A 41 -0.98 -17.40 2.37
CA HIS A 41 -1.11 -16.61 1.16
C HIS A 41 0.29 -16.23 0.67
N LEU A 42 0.62 -16.62 -0.55
CA LEU A 42 1.96 -16.38 -1.11
C LEU A 42 2.06 -15.01 -1.76
N SER A 43 3.13 -14.29 -1.43
CA SER A 43 3.53 -13.11 -2.18
C SER A 43 3.89 -13.51 -3.62
N GLY A 44 3.38 -12.73 -4.60
CA GLY A 44 3.64 -12.98 -6.03
C GLY A 44 2.57 -13.80 -6.76
N ASN A 45 1.53 -14.26 -6.08
CA ASN A 45 0.35 -14.80 -6.74
C ASN A 45 -0.43 -13.67 -7.46
N PHE A 46 -1.13 -13.99 -8.53
CA PHE A 46 -1.86 -13.03 -9.36
C PHE A 46 -2.88 -12.19 -8.57
N PHE A 47 -3.54 -12.78 -7.57
CA PHE A 47 -4.55 -12.10 -6.75
C PHE A 47 -4.05 -11.57 -5.41
N THR A 48 -2.78 -11.77 -5.06
CA THR A 48 -2.22 -11.37 -3.75
C THR A 48 -2.54 -9.93 -3.39
N THR A 49 -2.33 -9.00 -4.31
CA THR A 49 -2.57 -7.58 -4.06
C THR A 49 -4.05 -7.30 -3.79
N GLN A 50 -4.95 -7.86 -4.61
CA GLN A 50 -6.40 -7.66 -4.48
C GLN A 50 -6.94 -8.27 -3.18
N GLU A 51 -6.47 -9.46 -2.82
CA GLU A 51 -6.87 -10.12 -1.57
C GLU A 51 -6.38 -9.35 -0.35
N ASN A 52 -5.14 -8.88 -0.36
CA ASN A 52 -4.59 -8.05 0.71
C ASN A 52 -5.35 -6.72 0.84
N ILE A 53 -5.73 -6.08 -0.26
CA ILE A 53 -6.57 -4.87 -0.23
C ILE A 53 -7.91 -5.15 0.46
N ILE A 54 -8.58 -6.26 0.08
CA ILE A 54 -9.88 -6.63 0.66
C ILE A 54 -9.72 -6.97 2.15
N GLN A 55 -8.72 -7.75 2.51
CA GLN A 55 -8.44 -8.11 3.90
C GLN A 55 -8.15 -6.88 4.75
N ASN A 56 -7.28 -5.97 4.29
CA ASN A 56 -7.00 -4.72 4.97
C ASN A 56 -8.27 -3.89 5.16
N CYS A 57 -9.05 -3.69 4.10
CA CYS A 57 -10.31 -2.97 4.18
C CYS A 57 -11.24 -3.59 5.24
N MET A 58 -11.38 -4.92 5.26
CA MET A 58 -12.19 -5.63 6.26
C MET A 58 -11.67 -5.47 7.68
N TYR A 59 -10.35 -5.51 7.91
CA TYR A 59 -9.76 -5.28 9.23
C TYR A 59 -10.05 -3.86 9.73
N PHE A 60 -9.82 -2.84 8.90
CA PHE A 60 -10.09 -1.46 9.26
C PHE A 60 -11.59 -1.19 9.49
N MET A 61 -12.47 -1.74 8.66
CA MET A 61 -13.92 -1.66 8.89
C MET A 61 -14.32 -2.34 10.19
N TYR A 62 -13.77 -3.54 10.49
CA TYR A 62 -14.05 -4.24 11.75
C TYR A 62 -13.64 -3.39 12.96
N VAL A 63 -12.39 -2.90 12.98
CA VAL A 63 -11.88 -2.03 14.05
C VAL A 63 -12.72 -0.76 14.19
N PHE A 64 -13.11 -0.14 13.08
CA PHE A 64 -13.99 1.04 13.09
C PHE A 64 -15.34 0.73 13.76
N TYR A 65 -15.99 -0.38 13.39
CA TYR A 65 -17.29 -0.74 13.92
C TYR A 65 -17.27 -1.21 15.39
N LEU A 66 -16.11 -1.51 15.96
CA LEU A 66 -16.00 -1.73 17.41
C LEU A 66 -16.33 -0.47 18.21
N HIS A 67 -16.00 0.71 17.67
CA HIS A 67 -16.19 1.99 18.34
C HIS A 67 -17.41 2.75 17.79
N TYR A 68 -17.74 2.58 16.52
CA TYR A 68 -18.77 3.33 15.79
C TYR A 68 -19.77 2.44 15.06
N PRO A 69 -20.51 1.54 15.76
CA PRO A 69 -21.41 0.56 15.10
C PRO A 69 -22.59 1.21 14.36
N GLY A 70 -22.93 2.47 14.66
CA GLY A 70 -24.01 3.20 14.02
C GLY A 70 -23.59 4.14 12.89
N ARG A 71 -22.29 4.19 12.54
CA ARG A 71 -21.75 5.07 11.49
C ARG A 71 -21.40 4.27 10.25
N VAL A 72 -21.28 4.93 9.11
CA VAL A 72 -20.82 4.30 7.85
C VAL A 72 -19.34 4.58 7.67
N PHE A 73 -18.52 3.52 7.57
CA PHE A 73 -17.07 3.63 7.49
C PHE A 73 -16.61 4.60 6.38
N PHE A 74 -17.10 4.42 5.16
CA PHE A 74 -16.69 5.23 4.01
C PHE A 74 -17.23 6.69 4.01
N GLU A 75 -18.13 7.05 4.94
CA GLU A 75 -18.52 8.44 5.17
C GLU A 75 -17.58 9.14 6.16
N CYS A 76 -16.89 8.38 7.02
CA CYS A 76 -15.99 8.90 8.05
C CYS A 76 -14.52 8.73 7.68
N VAL A 77 -14.19 7.80 6.80
CA VAL A 77 -12.83 7.43 6.44
C VAL A 77 -12.69 7.37 4.92
N ILE A 78 -11.71 8.07 4.39
CA ILE A 78 -11.29 7.96 2.98
C ILE A 78 -10.01 7.13 2.95
N PRO A 79 -10.09 5.84 2.62
CA PRO A 79 -8.93 4.94 2.60
C PRO A 79 -8.30 4.87 1.22
N SER A 80 -6.99 4.67 1.17
CA SER A 80 -6.27 4.16 0.00
C SER A 80 -5.48 2.94 0.41
N PHE A 81 -5.72 1.81 -0.26
CA PHE A 81 -5.06 0.53 0.00
C PHE A 81 -4.32 0.04 -1.24
N LEU A 82 -3.11 -0.43 -1.08
CA LEU A 82 -2.39 -1.22 -2.09
C LEU A 82 -1.66 -2.38 -1.41
N GLY A 83 -2.21 -3.59 -1.55
CA GLY A 83 -1.73 -4.74 -0.80
C GLY A 83 -1.93 -4.54 0.70
N ASP A 84 -0.84 -4.59 1.46
CA ASP A 84 -0.76 -4.32 2.90
C ASP A 84 -0.51 -2.84 3.22
N ASP A 85 -0.01 -2.05 2.26
CA ASP A 85 0.20 -0.63 2.43
C ASP A 85 -1.14 0.15 2.39
N HIS A 86 -1.25 1.15 3.25
CA HIS A 86 -2.45 1.99 3.31
C HIS A 86 -2.16 3.40 3.82
N ILE A 87 -3.04 4.32 3.46
CA ILE A 87 -3.18 5.65 4.04
C ILE A 87 -4.66 5.94 4.24
N LEU A 88 -5.02 6.51 5.38
CA LEU A 88 -6.40 6.80 5.76
C LEU A 88 -6.54 8.27 6.09
N SER A 89 -7.51 8.95 5.48
CA SER A 89 -7.97 10.25 5.96
C SER A 89 -9.22 10.03 6.78
N VAL A 90 -9.22 10.52 8.02
CA VAL A 90 -10.27 10.28 9.03
C VAL A 90 -10.94 11.60 9.36
N CYS A 91 -12.26 11.64 9.43
CA CYS A 91 -13.00 12.84 9.84
C CYS A 91 -12.89 13.06 11.36
N ASP A 92 -13.03 14.30 11.79
CA ASP A 92 -12.90 14.69 13.20
C ASP A 92 -14.00 14.11 14.11
N ASP A 93 -15.10 13.63 13.53
CA ASP A 93 -16.26 13.09 14.26
C ASP A 93 -16.01 11.68 14.84
N VAL A 94 -14.89 11.06 14.55
CA VAL A 94 -14.55 9.70 15.00
C VAL A 94 -13.15 9.66 15.65
N PRO A 95 -12.91 10.42 16.72
CA PRO A 95 -11.57 10.61 17.31
C PRO A 95 -10.96 9.33 17.89
N GLU A 96 -11.75 8.32 18.24
CA GLU A 96 -11.23 7.03 18.73
C GLU A 96 -10.67 6.17 17.59
N PHE A 97 -10.99 6.47 16.33
CA PHE A 97 -10.42 5.78 15.18
C PHE A 97 -9.09 6.45 14.77
N ASN A 98 -8.07 6.29 15.58
CA ASN A 98 -6.74 6.85 15.42
C ASN A 98 -5.66 5.78 15.43
N ALA A 99 -4.42 6.12 15.07
CA ALA A 99 -3.35 5.14 14.87
C ALA A 99 -3.03 4.29 16.11
N LYS A 100 -3.08 4.89 17.32
CA LYS A 100 -2.87 4.15 18.58
C LYS A 100 -3.98 3.14 18.83
N GLN A 101 -5.25 3.57 18.71
CA GLN A 101 -6.40 2.71 18.96
C GLN A 101 -6.48 1.59 17.94
N ILE A 102 -6.25 1.91 16.65
CA ILE A 102 -6.16 0.91 15.58
C ILE A 102 -5.09 -0.15 15.91
N CYS A 103 -3.91 0.28 16.39
CA CYS A 103 -2.84 -0.65 16.76
C CYS A 103 -3.27 -1.61 17.89
N GLU A 104 -3.95 -1.10 18.91
CA GLU A 104 -4.44 -1.93 20.03
C GLU A 104 -5.50 -2.94 19.58
N ASP A 105 -6.44 -2.52 18.75
CA ASP A 105 -7.52 -3.37 18.27
C ASP A 105 -7.04 -4.41 17.26
N MET A 106 -6.12 -4.04 16.36
CA MET A 106 -5.46 -4.98 15.45
C MET A 106 -4.68 -6.07 16.23
N LYS A 107 -4.03 -5.70 17.33
CA LYS A 107 -3.35 -6.65 18.20
C LYS A 107 -4.32 -7.67 18.81
N ARG A 108 -5.55 -7.28 19.17
CA ARG A 108 -6.60 -8.19 19.65
C ARG A 108 -7.03 -9.19 18.57
N LEU A 109 -6.92 -8.81 17.31
CA LEU A 109 -7.14 -9.69 16.15
C LEU A 109 -5.94 -10.57 15.80
N GLY A 110 -4.84 -10.47 16.57
CA GLY A 110 -3.60 -11.18 16.27
C GLY A 110 -2.76 -10.55 15.14
N GLN A 111 -3.11 -9.33 14.70
CA GLN A 111 -2.40 -8.61 13.66
C GLN A 111 -1.37 -7.66 14.27
N LYS A 112 -0.18 -7.59 13.65
CA LYS A 112 0.85 -6.62 13.99
C LYS A 112 0.69 -5.39 13.10
N TYR A 113 0.18 -4.31 13.68
CA TYR A 113 0.07 -3.02 13.00
C TYR A 113 1.34 -2.19 13.24
N THR A 114 1.90 -1.64 12.16
CA THR A 114 3.07 -0.74 12.22
C THR A 114 2.87 0.43 11.27
N ASP A 115 3.54 1.54 11.54
CA ASP A 115 3.57 2.68 10.65
C ASP A 115 4.52 2.49 9.44
N ASP A 116 4.67 3.53 8.64
CA ASP A 116 5.56 3.59 7.47
C ASP A 116 7.05 3.37 7.79
N LYS A 117 7.46 3.57 9.05
CA LYS A 117 8.82 3.30 9.57
C LYS A 117 8.97 1.89 10.14
N LYS A 118 7.92 1.06 10.07
CA LYS A 118 7.83 -0.26 10.68
C LYS A 118 7.89 -0.23 12.22
N GLU A 119 7.46 0.89 12.81
CA GLU A 119 7.38 1.10 14.26
C GLU A 119 5.92 1.05 14.74
N ILE A 120 5.72 0.76 16.03
CA ILE A 120 4.40 0.84 16.65
C ILE A 120 4.02 2.32 16.77
N PRO A 121 2.86 2.75 16.25
CA PRO A 121 2.44 4.13 16.34
C PRO A 121 2.35 4.64 17.79
N THR A 122 3.05 5.73 18.08
CA THR A 122 2.99 6.46 19.37
C THR A 122 2.15 7.73 19.28
N TYR A 123 1.65 8.05 18.11
CA TYR A 123 0.83 9.22 17.77
C TYR A 123 -0.62 8.78 17.47
N GLU A 124 -1.54 9.72 17.55
CA GLU A 124 -2.94 9.52 17.17
C GLU A 124 -3.14 9.78 15.68
N TYR A 125 -2.67 10.92 15.21
CA TYR A 125 -2.72 11.35 13.82
C TYR A 125 -1.37 11.92 13.39
N ARG A 126 -1.13 11.94 12.09
CA ARG A 126 -0.03 12.65 11.43
C ARG A 126 -0.60 13.55 10.34
N SER A 127 0.10 14.64 10.03
CA SER A 127 -0.19 15.41 8.83
C SER A 127 0.18 14.62 7.57
N PHE A 128 -0.35 15.05 6.45
CA PHE A 128 -0.07 14.41 5.18
C PHE A 128 1.42 14.52 4.80
N GLU A 129 2.05 15.66 5.13
CA GLU A 129 3.47 15.91 4.92
C GLU A 129 4.41 15.04 5.77
N GLU A 130 3.92 14.59 6.94
CA GLU A 130 4.69 13.70 7.83
C GLU A 130 4.52 12.23 7.48
N SER A 131 3.62 11.91 6.53
CA SER A 131 3.29 10.55 6.13
C SER A 131 4.07 10.14 4.88
N THR A 132 4.29 8.84 4.74
CA THR A 132 4.76 8.25 3.47
C THR A 132 3.82 7.14 3.02
N TYR A 133 3.64 7.00 1.72
CA TYR A 133 2.81 5.96 1.13
C TYR A 133 3.39 5.52 -0.21
N LEU A 134 3.51 4.22 -0.43
CA LEU A 134 4.07 3.61 -1.64
C LEU A 134 5.46 4.17 -2.03
N GLY A 135 6.29 4.45 -1.02
CA GLY A 135 7.63 5.00 -1.26
C GLY A 135 7.68 6.49 -1.58
N CYS A 136 6.53 7.19 -1.57
CA CYS A 136 6.44 8.62 -1.74
C CYS A 136 6.24 9.33 -0.40
N SER A 137 6.89 10.47 -0.22
CA SER A 137 6.50 11.51 0.74
C SER A 137 5.59 12.52 0.04
N PHE A 138 4.98 13.42 0.80
CA PHE A 138 4.04 14.38 0.24
C PHE A 138 4.49 15.81 0.48
N ARG A 139 4.29 16.66 -0.51
CA ARG A 139 4.57 18.10 -0.43
C ARG A 139 3.41 18.89 -1.03
N LYS A 140 3.07 20.01 -0.40
CA LYS A 140 2.08 20.93 -0.94
C LYS A 140 2.74 21.91 -1.91
N ILE A 141 2.29 21.92 -3.17
CA ILE A 141 2.73 22.81 -4.23
C ILE A 141 1.48 23.47 -4.80
N GLU A 142 1.44 24.81 -4.80
CA GLU A 142 0.31 25.61 -5.34
C GLU A 142 -1.08 25.16 -4.84
N GLY A 143 -1.16 24.74 -3.58
CA GLY A 143 -2.42 24.33 -2.97
C GLY A 143 -2.79 22.84 -3.14
N ALA A 144 -2.11 22.10 -4.01
CA ALA A 144 -2.27 20.66 -4.20
C ALA A 144 -1.15 19.85 -3.54
N TYR A 145 -1.47 18.64 -3.09
CA TYR A 145 -0.44 17.70 -2.63
C TYR A 145 0.10 16.91 -3.81
N VAL A 146 1.43 16.79 -3.88
CA VAL A 146 2.14 15.97 -4.85
C VAL A 146 2.95 14.91 -4.13
N GLY A 147 3.01 13.70 -4.71
CA GLY A 147 3.85 12.60 -4.22
C GLY A 147 5.28 12.76 -4.72
N LEU A 148 6.23 12.81 -3.78
CA LEU A 148 7.66 12.87 -4.07
C LEU A 148 8.24 11.48 -3.89
N LEU A 149 8.74 10.86 -4.95
CA LEU A 149 9.55 9.66 -4.84
C LEU A 149 10.79 9.94 -3.98
N ARG A 150 11.19 8.97 -3.17
CA ARG A 150 12.40 9.12 -2.36
C ARG A 150 13.60 9.37 -3.25
N GLU A 151 14.45 10.32 -2.87
CA GLU A 151 15.67 10.67 -3.60
C GLU A 151 16.55 9.45 -3.92
N LYS A 152 16.72 8.55 -2.95
CA LYS A 152 17.44 7.30 -3.16
C LYS A 152 16.83 6.45 -4.27
N THR A 153 15.51 6.42 -4.39
CA THR A 153 14.81 5.69 -5.47
C THR A 153 15.09 6.31 -6.82
N LEU A 154 15.09 7.65 -6.89
CA LEU A 154 15.41 8.38 -8.11
C LEU A 154 16.89 8.20 -8.53
N LEU A 155 17.82 8.23 -7.58
CA LEU A 155 19.24 7.97 -7.86
C LEU A 155 19.47 6.53 -8.33
N ASN A 156 18.82 5.55 -7.68
CA ASN A 156 18.90 4.17 -8.13
C ASN A 156 18.37 3.99 -9.56
N HIS A 157 17.40 4.80 -9.99
CA HIS A 157 16.88 4.73 -11.36
C HIS A 157 17.97 5.11 -12.40
N LEU A 158 18.85 6.03 -12.05
CA LEU A 158 20.02 6.35 -12.89
C LEU A 158 21.03 5.21 -12.98
N ASP A 159 21.19 4.45 -11.88
CA ASP A 159 22.16 3.34 -11.81
C ASP A 159 21.67 2.06 -12.52
N TYR A 160 20.34 1.84 -12.56
CA TYR A 160 19.72 0.62 -13.12
C TYR A 160 19.02 0.86 -14.46
N ALA A 161 19.56 1.77 -15.28
CA ALA A 161 19.05 2.00 -16.63
C ALA A 161 19.11 0.69 -17.45
N GLY A 162 17.95 0.25 -17.91
CA GLY A 162 17.88 -0.93 -18.79
C GLY A 162 18.54 -0.65 -20.14
N SER A 163 19.07 -1.69 -20.77
CA SER A 163 19.75 -1.61 -22.08
C SER A 163 18.84 -1.10 -23.23
N SER A 164 17.52 -1.00 -23.01
CA SER A 164 16.51 -0.55 -23.98
C SER A 164 16.18 0.96 -23.86
N GLU A 165 16.58 1.61 -22.78
CA GLU A 165 16.31 3.03 -22.56
C GLU A 165 17.52 3.87 -23.00
N THR A 166 17.23 5.00 -23.65
CA THR A 166 18.27 5.98 -23.97
C THR A 166 18.61 6.80 -22.73
N LEU A 167 19.86 7.19 -22.58
CA LEU A 167 20.33 8.01 -21.46
C LEU A 167 19.50 9.29 -21.32
N ASP A 168 19.10 9.90 -22.43
CA ASP A 168 18.27 11.12 -22.45
C ASP A 168 16.92 10.91 -21.77
N VAL A 169 16.24 9.78 -22.04
CA VAL A 169 14.94 9.47 -21.42
C VAL A 169 15.07 9.29 -19.90
N ILE A 170 16.16 8.66 -19.46
CA ILE A 170 16.43 8.43 -18.04
C ILE A 170 16.70 9.75 -17.32
N VAL A 171 17.54 10.60 -17.91
CA VAL A 171 17.87 11.92 -17.37
C VAL A 171 16.64 12.81 -17.34
N ASP A 172 15.84 12.85 -18.41
CA ASP A 172 14.60 13.63 -18.45
C ASP A 172 13.59 13.15 -17.40
N THR A 173 13.45 11.85 -17.23
CA THR A 173 12.58 11.28 -16.21
C THR A 173 13.05 11.68 -14.81
N PHE A 174 14.35 11.56 -14.53
CA PHE A 174 14.95 11.98 -13.27
C PHE A 174 14.71 13.49 -13.01
N LEU A 175 14.99 14.34 -13.97
CA LEU A 175 14.81 15.79 -13.84
C LEU A 175 13.33 16.17 -13.65
N ASN A 176 12.40 15.49 -14.32
CA ASN A 176 10.97 15.71 -14.15
C ASN A 176 10.53 15.42 -12.71
N TYR A 177 10.97 14.30 -12.12
CA TYR A 177 10.67 14.00 -10.72
C TYR A 177 11.38 14.95 -9.77
N MET A 178 12.64 15.31 -10.05
CA MET A 178 13.41 16.24 -9.21
C MET A 178 12.83 17.66 -9.23
N SER A 179 12.14 18.08 -10.30
CA SER A 179 11.49 19.39 -10.37
C SER A 179 10.39 19.60 -9.32
N LEU A 180 9.86 18.50 -8.74
CA LEU A 180 8.90 18.55 -7.65
C LEU A 180 9.56 18.83 -6.27
N TYR A 181 10.89 18.70 -6.18
CA TYR A 181 11.66 19.00 -4.98
C TYR A 181 11.89 20.52 -4.81
N PRO A 182 12.37 21.00 -3.65
CA PRO A 182 12.79 22.39 -3.47
C PRO A 182 13.83 22.80 -4.54
N GLU A 183 13.76 24.06 -4.94
CA GLU A 183 14.56 24.60 -6.05
C GLU A 183 16.08 24.46 -5.82
N ASP A 184 16.53 24.67 -4.59
CA ASP A 184 17.94 24.48 -4.20
C ASP A 184 18.43 23.07 -4.46
N LYS A 185 17.58 22.08 -4.11
CA LYS A 185 17.85 20.67 -4.34
C LYS A 185 17.83 20.31 -5.81
N PHE A 186 16.85 20.75 -6.55
CA PHE A 186 16.79 20.57 -8.00
C PHE A 186 18.04 21.13 -8.69
N ASN A 187 18.43 22.37 -8.36
CA ASN A 187 19.58 23.03 -8.95
C ASN A 187 20.91 22.33 -8.62
N SER A 188 21.04 21.70 -7.45
CA SER A 188 22.22 20.91 -7.11
C SER A 188 22.45 19.74 -8.04
N TYR A 189 21.37 19.03 -8.43
CA TYR A 189 21.45 17.91 -9.39
C TYR A 189 21.62 18.38 -10.84
N LEU A 190 20.96 19.47 -11.22
CA LEU A 190 21.11 20.04 -12.56
C LEU A 190 22.57 20.44 -12.83
N GLY A 191 23.31 20.90 -11.81
CA GLY A 191 24.73 21.22 -11.92
C GLY A 191 25.66 20.02 -12.10
N ILE A 192 25.23 18.82 -11.69
CA ILE A 192 25.99 17.57 -11.84
C ILE A 192 25.79 16.97 -13.24
N ILE A 193 24.58 17.10 -13.80
CA ILE A 193 24.20 16.50 -15.09
C ILE A 193 24.71 17.30 -16.28
N ARG A 194 25.04 18.59 -16.11
CA ARG A 194 25.62 19.45 -17.15
C ARG A 194 27.14 19.24 -17.25
#